data_69b4423fe8d15d48cf13bef570bae633
#
_entry.id   69b4423fe8d15d48cf13bef570bae633
#
_cell.length_a   1.000
_cell.length_b   1.000
_cell.length_c   1.000
_cell.angle_alpha   90.00
_cell.angle_beta   90.00
_cell.angle_gamma   90.00
#
_symmetry.space_group_name_H-M   'P 1'
#
loop_
_entity.id
_entity.type
_entity.pdbx_description
1 polymer ?
#
loop_
_entity_poly.entity_id
_entity_poly.type
_entity_poly.pdbx_seq_one_letter_code
_entity_poly.pdbx_strand_id
1 'polypeptide(L)'
;MADEDTLPSGWEKRMSRSSGKVYYFNHITNASQWERPAGGDGHGEPDKVRCSHLLVKHNQSRRPSSWREQNITRSKDEALDLIQNYIERIKSEEEKFENLASQFSDCSSAKNGGDLGLFGRGQMQKPFEDASFALKIGEMSGPVFTDSGVHIILRTG
;
A
#
# COMPACT_ATOMS: atom_id res chain seq x y z
N MET A 1 18.43 -10.23 -26.06
CA MET A 1 18.84 -8.95 -25.51
C MET A 1 18.53 -8.86 -24.03
N ALA A 2 19.40 -8.25 -23.30
CA ALA A 2 19.30 -8.19 -21.86
C ALA A 2 18.09 -7.39 -21.37
N ASP A 3 17.55 -6.55 -22.21
CA ASP A 3 16.47 -5.66 -21.81
C ASP A 3 15.17 -6.37 -21.41
N GLU A 4 15.03 -7.63 -21.80
CA GLU A 4 13.84 -8.40 -21.43
C GLU A 4 13.72 -8.59 -19.91
N ASP A 5 14.85 -8.62 -19.23
CA ASP A 5 14.87 -8.82 -17.79
C ASP A 5 14.94 -7.53 -16.99
N THR A 6 14.96 -6.39 -17.68
CA THR A 6 15.01 -5.10 -17.01
C THR A 6 13.63 -4.73 -16.51
N LEU A 7 13.52 -4.57 -15.19
CA LEU A 7 12.26 -4.22 -14.55
C LEU A 7 12.28 -2.76 -14.09
N PRO A 8 11.11 -2.13 -13.96
CA PRO A 8 11.04 -0.79 -13.35
C PRO A 8 11.64 -0.79 -11.95
N SER A 9 12.03 0.37 -11.48
CA SER A 9 12.64 0.52 -10.17
C SER A 9 11.77 -0.10 -9.08
N GLY A 10 12.38 -0.85 -8.19
CA GLY A 10 11.68 -1.49 -7.08
C GLY A 10 11.14 -2.88 -7.37
N TRP A 11 10.98 -3.24 -8.63
CA TRP A 11 10.43 -4.55 -9.00
C TRP A 11 11.52 -5.61 -9.11
N GLU A 12 11.18 -6.84 -8.71
CA GLU A 12 12.05 -7.98 -8.88
C GLU A 12 11.23 -9.18 -9.32
N LYS A 13 11.91 -10.08 -10.03
CA LYS A 13 11.30 -11.31 -10.53
C LYS A 13 11.49 -12.40 -9.48
N ARG A 14 10.41 -13.08 -9.11
CA ARG A 14 10.44 -14.17 -8.15
C ARG A 14 9.69 -15.37 -8.69
N MET A 15 9.88 -16.52 -8.06
CA MET A 15 9.18 -17.74 -8.45
C MET A 15 8.33 -18.23 -7.30
N SER A 16 7.07 -18.50 -7.59
CA SER A 16 6.15 -19.04 -6.61
C SER A 16 6.53 -20.50 -6.29
N ARG A 17 6.67 -20.81 -5.01
CA ARG A 17 6.99 -22.17 -4.57
C ARG A 17 5.85 -23.14 -4.79
N SER A 18 4.63 -22.66 -4.69
CA SER A 18 3.45 -23.52 -4.76
C SER A 18 3.07 -23.88 -6.19
N SER A 19 3.28 -22.99 -7.14
CA SER A 19 2.87 -23.21 -8.52
C SER A 19 4.03 -23.31 -9.51
N GLY A 20 5.22 -22.90 -9.11
CA GLY A 20 6.38 -22.87 -10.02
C GLY A 20 6.32 -21.76 -11.04
N LYS A 21 5.34 -20.88 -10.94
CA LYS A 21 5.19 -19.77 -11.88
C LYS A 21 5.96 -18.54 -11.43
N VAL A 22 6.42 -17.80 -12.41
CA VAL A 22 7.12 -16.55 -12.14
C VAL A 22 6.11 -15.46 -11.81
N TYR A 23 6.42 -14.66 -10.79
CA TYR A 23 5.64 -13.48 -10.45
C TYR A 23 6.62 -12.34 -10.20
N TYR A 24 6.07 -11.14 -10.07
CA TYR A 24 6.87 -9.93 -9.86
C TYR A 24 6.48 -9.28 -8.55
N PHE A 25 7.49 -8.87 -7.80
CA PHE A 25 7.31 -8.27 -6.49
C PHE A 25 8.00 -6.92 -6.42
N ASN A 26 7.29 -5.91 -5.90
CA ASN A 26 7.86 -4.59 -5.70
C ASN A 26 8.20 -4.42 -4.22
N HIS A 27 9.49 -4.35 -3.88
CA HIS A 27 9.94 -4.27 -2.50
C HIS A 27 9.75 -2.87 -1.89
N ILE A 28 9.40 -1.87 -2.69
CA ILE A 28 9.10 -0.53 -2.19
C ILE A 28 7.64 -0.42 -1.78
N THR A 29 6.73 -0.95 -2.60
CA THR A 29 5.29 -0.89 -2.33
C THR A 29 4.74 -2.15 -1.70
N ASN A 30 5.54 -3.23 -1.66
CA ASN A 30 5.13 -4.56 -1.22
C ASN A 30 4.00 -5.15 -2.08
N ALA A 31 3.80 -4.62 -3.28
CA ALA A 31 2.82 -5.16 -4.21
C ALA A 31 3.40 -6.36 -4.97
N SER A 32 2.55 -7.29 -5.36
CA SER A 32 2.95 -8.43 -6.16
C SER A 32 1.93 -8.65 -7.28
N GLN A 33 2.39 -9.17 -8.41
CA GLN A 33 1.52 -9.43 -9.55
C GLN A 33 2.11 -10.53 -10.41
N TRP A 34 1.25 -11.23 -11.13
CA TRP A 34 1.68 -12.28 -12.05
C TRP A 34 2.22 -11.72 -13.37
N GLU A 35 1.74 -10.56 -13.76
CA GLU A 35 2.08 -9.95 -15.03
C GLU A 35 3.35 -9.11 -14.90
N ARG A 36 4.13 -9.07 -15.96
CA ARG A 36 5.32 -8.25 -15.98
C ARG A 36 4.92 -6.78 -15.85
N PRO A 37 5.47 -6.06 -14.84
CA PRO A 37 5.16 -4.64 -14.71
C PRO A 37 5.61 -3.87 -15.93
N ALA A 38 4.77 -2.93 -16.36
CA ALA A 38 5.09 -2.08 -17.50
C ALA A 38 6.32 -1.25 -17.17
N GLY A 39 7.24 -1.16 -18.10
CA GLY A 39 8.42 -0.34 -17.94
C GLY A 39 8.05 1.09 -17.68
N GLY A 40 8.84 1.76 -16.86
CA GLY A 40 8.67 3.18 -16.67
C GLY A 40 8.77 3.91 -17.99
N ASP A 41 8.06 4.98 -18.10
CA ASP A 41 8.03 5.77 -19.32
C ASP A 41 9.27 6.65 -19.50
N GLY A 42 10.23 6.53 -18.60
CA GLY A 42 11.43 7.33 -18.67
C GLY A 42 11.32 8.73 -18.11
N HIS A 43 10.15 9.10 -17.67
CA HIS A 43 9.95 10.39 -17.03
C HIS A 43 10.29 10.29 -15.56
N GLY A 44 10.82 11.33 -14.98
CA GLY A 44 11.07 11.39 -13.56
C GLY A 44 9.79 11.22 -12.76
N GLU A 45 9.95 11.01 -11.45
CA GLU A 45 8.79 10.92 -10.60
C GLU A 45 8.04 12.27 -10.56
N PRO A 46 6.74 12.24 -10.30
CA PRO A 46 5.98 13.48 -10.19
C PRO A 46 6.39 14.27 -8.94
N ASP A 47 6.12 15.55 -8.94
CA ASP A 47 6.38 16.39 -7.77
C ASP A 47 5.43 16.07 -6.63
N LYS A 48 4.21 15.70 -6.95
CA LYS A 48 3.18 15.36 -5.98
C LYS A 48 2.35 14.21 -6.49
N VAL A 49 1.78 13.48 -5.55
CA VAL A 49 0.87 12.37 -5.85
C VAL A 49 -0.37 12.50 -4.96
N ARG A 50 -1.48 11.97 -5.43
CA ARG A 50 -2.68 11.87 -4.63
C ARG A 50 -2.92 10.42 -4.30
N CYS A 51 -3.11 10.13 -3.03
CA CYS A 51 -3.30 8.76 -2.56
C CYS A 51 -4.43 8.69 -1.55
N SER A 52 -5.03 7.51 -1.48
CA SER A 52 -5.89 7.12 -0.39
C SER A 52 -5.18 6.03 0.38
N HIS A 53 -5.48 5.89 1.67
CA HIS A 53 -4.90 4.80 2.44
C HIS A 53 -5.91 4.23 3.45
N LEU A 54 -5.67 2.99 3.83
CA LEU A 54 -6.36 2.35 4.93
C LEU A 54 -5.28 2.00 5.96
N LEU A 55 -5.44 2.49 7.18
CA LEU A 55 -4.48 2.28 8.25
C LEU A 55 -5.05 1.37 9.32
N VAL A 56 -4.30 0.32 9.68
CA VAL A 56 -4.62 -0.50 10.84
C VAL A 56 -3.51 -0.32 11.87
N LYS A 57 -3.85 0.29 12.98
CA LYS A 57 -2.90 0.49 14.09
C LYS A 57 -2.80 -0.78 14.93
N HIS A 58 -1.74 -0.87 15.73
CA HIS A 58 -1.50 -1.97 16.64
C HIS A 58 -0.92 -1.44 17.94
N ASN A 59 -0.67 -2.34 18.89
CA ASN A 59 -0.20 -1.95 20.22
C ASN A 59 1.18 -1.30 20.22
N GLN A 60 1.95 -1.45 19.14
CA GLN A 60 3.26 -0.82 19.00
C GLN A 60 3.21 0.45 18.16
N SER A 61 2.03 0.88 17.74
CA SER A 61 1.88 2.12 17.00
C SER A 61 2.28 3.30 17.87
N ARG A 62 2.79 4.34 17.23
CA ARG A 62 3.20 5.57 17.90
C ARG A 62 2.09 6.13 18.78
N ARG A 63 0.85 6.03 18.31
CA ARG A 63 -0.33 6.44 19.07
C ARG A 63 -1.38 5.35 18.91
N PRO A 64 -1.41 4.37 19.84
CA PRO A 64 -2.32 3.22 19.69
C PRO A 64 -3.77 3.56 20.07
N SER A 65 -4.31 4.57 19.40
CA SER A 65 -5.71 4.97 19.55
C SER A 65 -6.17 5.59 18.24
N SER A 66 -7.46 5.56 17.98
CA SER A 66 -8.04 6.13 16.79
C SER A 66 -9.47 6.60 17.08
N TRP A 67 -10.12 7.16 16.07
CA TRP A 67 -11.51 7.54 16.18
C TRP A 67 -12.42 6.32 16.41
N ARG A 68 -11.95 5.11 16.05
CA ARG A 68 -12.71 3.86 16.23
C ARG A 68 -12.50 3.23 17.60
N GLU A 69 -11.31 3.33 18.13
CA GLU A 69 -10.93 2.69 19.40
C GLU A 69 -10.02 3.61 20.18
N GLN A 70 -10.36 3.82 21.45
CA GLN A 70 -9.54 4.63 22.33
C GLN A 70 -8.26 3.94 22.75
N ASN A 71 -8.30 2.61 22.82
CA ASN A 71 -7.15 1.81 23.23
C ASN A 71 -7.02 0.60 22.31
N ILE A 72 -6.02 0.66 21.43
CA ILE A 72 -5.79 -0.40 20.45
C ILE A 72 -4.84 -1.41 21.05
N THR A 73 -5.31 -2.65 21.20
CA THR A 73 -4.57 -3.72 21.84
C THR A 73 -4.11 -4.82 20.88
N ARG A 74 -4.56 -4.79 19.63
CA ARG A 74 -4.16 -5.83 18.67
C ARG A 74 -2.66 -5.80 18.43
N SER A 75 -2.08 -6.97 18.18
CA SER A 75 -0.67 -7.07 17.89
C SER A 75 -0.38 -6.61 16.45
N LYS A 76 0.89 -6.39 16.17
CA LYS A 76 1.33 -6.03 14.81
C LYS A 76 0.97 -7.14 13.82
N ASP A 77 1.11 -8.41 14.23
CA ASP A 77 0.77 -9.55 13.38
C ASP A 77 -0.73 -9.58 13.08
N GLU A 78 -1.56 -9.29 14.07
CA GLU A 78 -3.00 -9.20 13.87
C GLU A 78 -3.36 -8.07 12.92
N ALA A 79 -2.69 -6.92 13.04
CA ALA A 79 -2.89 -5.81 12.14
C ALA A 79 -2.53 -6.19 10.70
N LEU A 80 -1.41 -6.90 10.53
CA LEU A 80 -0.99 -7.36 9.22
C LEU A 80 -2.00 -8.34 8.62
N ASP A 81 -2.53 -9.26 9.41
CA ASP A 81 -3.55 -10.20 8.94
C ASP A 81 -4.80 -9.46 8.46
N LEU A 82 -5.23 -8.46 9.20
CA LEU A 82 -6.36 -7.63 8.79
C LEU A 82 -6.09 -6.93 7.46
N ILE A 83 -4.90 -6.35 7.33
CA ILE A 83 -4.51 -5.66 6.10
C ILE A 83 -4.53 -6.61 4.91
N GLN A 84 -3.98 -7.81 5.07
CA GLN A 84 -3.96 -8.81 4.01
C GLN A 84 -5.37 -9.24 3.62
N ASN A 85 -6.25 -9.39 4.59
CA ASN A 85 -7.65 -9.71 4.35
C ASN A 85 -8.32 -8.61 3.51
N TYR A 86 -8.09 -7.36 3.86
CA TYR A 86 -8.65 -6.23 3.11
C TYR A 86 -8.11 -6.18 1.69
N ILE A 87 -6.82 -6.44 1.51
CA ILE A 87 -6.23 -6.48 0.17
C ILE A 87 -6.91 -7.53 -0.69
N GLU A 88 -7.14 -8.72 -0.14
CA GLU A 88 -7.81 -9.81 -0.86
C GLU A 88 -9.23 -9.42 -1.26
N ARG A 89 -9.97 -8.79 -0.35
CA ARG A 89 -11.33 -8.35 -0.62
C ARG A 89 -11.38 -7.33 -1.75
N ILE A 90 -10.42 -6.42 -1.76
CA ILE A 90 -10.35 -5.39 -2.79
C ILE A 90 -9.98 -6.01 -4.14
N LYS A 91 -8.99 -6.91 -4.15
CA LYS A 91 -8.53 -7.56 -5.37
C LYS A 91 -9.59 -8.47 -5.98
N SER A 92 -10.40 -9.12 -5.15
CA SER A 92 -11.50 -9.98 -5.60
C SER A 92 -12.75 -9.18 -5.97
N GLU A 93 -12.71 -7.87 -5.76
CA GLU A 93 -13.81 -6.95 -6.05
C GLU A 93 -15.05 -7.17 -5.17
N GLU A 94 -14.88 -7.89 -4.05
CA GLU A 94 -15.96 -8.02 -3.05
C GLU A 94 -16.28 -6.68 -2.42
N GLU A 95 -15.24 -5.86 -2.20
CA GLU A 95 -15.38 -4.58 -1.56
C GLU A 95 -14.54 -3.54 -2.29
N LYS A 96 -15.00 -2.31 -2.24
CA LYS A 96 -14.21 -1.20 -2.76
C LYS A 96 -13.29 -0.67 -1.69
N PHE A 97 -12.12 -0.20 -2.10
CA PHE A 97 -11.12 0.37 -1.19
C PHE A 97 -11.73 1.43 -0.28
N GLU A 98 -12.46 2.36 -0.85
CA GLU A 98 -13.04 3.48 -0.10
C GLU A 98 -14.04 3.03 0.94
N ASN A 99 -14.79 1.95 0.67
CA ASN A 99 -15.74 1.40 1.62
C ASN A 99 -15.03 0.80 2.82
N LEU A 100 -13.97 0.03 2.59
CA LEU A 100 -13.20 -0.55 3.67
C LEU A 100 -12.47 0.52 4.47
N ALA A 101 -11.89 1.49 3.78
CA ALA A 101 -11.20 2.59 4.47
C ALA A 101 -12.13 3.38 5.35
N SER A 102 -13.35 3.68 4.89
CA SER A 102 -14.30 4.46 5.68
C SER A 102 -14.80 3.72 6.90
N GLN A 103 -14.79 2.39 6.88
CA GLN A 103 -15.27 1.57 7.99
C GLN A 103 -14.17 1.13 8.95
N PHE A 104 -12.99 0.83 8.43
CA PHE A 104 -11.97 0.12 9.19
C PHE A 104 -10.64 0.86 9.36
N SER A 105 -10.42 1.95 8.63
CA SER A 105 -9.17 2.70 8.77
C SER A 105 -9.11 3.41 10.13
N ASP A 106 -7.99 3.28 10.82
CA ASP A 106 -7.76 3.95 12.09
C ASP A 106 -7.30 5.40 11.92
N CYS A 107 -7.26 5.90 10.70
CA CYS A 107 -6.91 7.28 10.41
C CYS A 107 -8.17 8.12 10.24
N SER A 108 -8.11 9.39 10.63
CA SER A 108 -9.25 10.31 10.48
C SER A 108 -9.66 10.51 9.02
N SER A 109 -8.76 10.21 8.08
CA SER A 109 -9.09 10.27 6.65
C SER A 109 -10.15 9.22 6.26
N ALA A 110 -10.47 8.28 7.15
CA ALA A 110 -11.52 7.28 6.92
C ALA A 110 -12.83 7.93 6.49
N LYS A 111 -13.18 9.07 7.07
CA LYS A 111 -14.42 9.78 6.73
C LYS A 111 -14.46 10.25 5.27
N ASN A 112 -13.32 10.30 4.63
CA ASN A 112 -13.20 10.65 3.21
C ASN A 112 -12.83 9.45 2.36
N GLY A 113 -13.14 8.23 2.82
CA GLY A 113 -12.78 7.01 2.10
C GLY A 113 -11.28 6.75 2.06
N GLY A 114 -10.53 7.37 2.98
CA GLY A 114 -9.08 7.23 3.05
C GLY A 114 -8.31 8.26 2.22
N ASP A 115 -9.00 9.15 1.53
CA ASP A 115 -8.35 10.14 0.66
C ASP A 115 -7.51 11.12 1.46
N LEU A 116 -6.23 11.24 1.10
CA LEU A 116 -5.28 12.14 1.75
C LEU A 116 -5.06 13.42 0.93
N GLY A 117 -5.57 13.47 -0.29
CA GLY A 117 -5.30 14.57 -1.19
C GLY A 117 -3.89 14.52 -1.76
N LEU A 118 -3.46 15.61 -2.38
CA LEU A 118 -2.12 15.70 -2.96
C LEU A 118 -1.09 15.96 -1.87
N PHE A 119 0.06 15.32 -2.00
CA PHE A 119 1.20 15.59 -1.11
C PHE A 119 2.51 15.36 -1.88
N GLY A 120 3.56 16.04 -1.43
CA GLY A 120 4.88 15.92 -2.02
C GLY A 120 5.83 15.18 -1.09
N ARG A 121 7.07 15.09 -1.52
CA ARG A 121 8.12 14.52 -0.70
C ARG A 121 8.34 15.36 0.54
N GLY A 122 8.67 14.68 1.64
CA GLY A 122 8.93 15.36 2.91
C GLY A 122 7.72 15.62 3.77
N GLN A 123 6.52 15.29 3.31
CA GLN A 123 5.29 15.52 4.04
C GLN A 123 4.77 14.31 4.80
N MET A 124 5.10 13.11 4.32
CA MET A 124 4.67 11.85 4.96
C MET A 124 5.87 11.09 5.50
N GLN A 125 5.62 10.07 6.31
CA GLN A 125 6.71 9.22 6.78
C GLN A 125 7.38 8.54 5.58
N LYS A 126 8.68 8.36 5.67
CA LYS A 126 9.50 7.88 4.54
C LYS A 126 8.97 6.60 3.88
N PRO A 127 8.63 5.53 4.63
CA PRO A 127 8.12 4.32 3.99
C PRO A 127 6.82 4.56 3.22
N PHE A 128 5.94 5.39 3.76
CA PHE A 128 4.68 5.75 3.12
C PHE A 128 4.95 6.55 1.84
N GLU A 129 5.81 7.53 1.95
CA GLU A 129 6.19 8.38 0.82
C GLU A 129 6.80 7.56 -0.31
N ASP A 130 7.78 6.72 0.00
CA ASP A 130 8.45 5.90 -1.00
C ASP A 130 7.47 4.99 -1.73
N ALA A 131 6.57 4.36 -1.00
CA ALA A 131 5.56 3.49 -1.60
C ALA A 131 4.61 4.29 -2.50
N SER A 132 4.14 5.44 -2.01
CA SER A 132 3.21 6.28 -2.75
C SER A 132 3.80 6.73 -4.09
N PHE A 133 5.04 7.17 -4.07
CA PHE A 133 5.69 7.66 -5.29
C PHE A 133 6.11 6.53 -6.24
N ALA A 134 6.23 5.31 -5.74
CA ALA A 134 6.54 4.15 -6.57
C ALA A 134 5.30 3.54 -7.23
N LEU A 135 4.11 3.87 -6.76
CA LEU A 135 2.88 3.37 -7.35
C LEU A 135 2.51 4.13 -8.61
N LYS A 136 1.86 3.44 -9.53
CA LYS A 136 1.25 4.06 -10.69
C LYS A 136 -0.17 4.49 -10.32
N ILE A 137 -0.72 5.44 -11.07
CA ILE A 137 -2.11 5.87 -10.86
C ILE A 137 -3.03 4.66 -11.00
N GLY A 138 -3.86 4.44 -10.00
CA GLY A 138 -4.76 3.30 -9.94
C GLY A 138 -4.16 2.05 -9.33
N GLU A 139 -2.89 2.06 -9.02
CA GLU A 139 -2.20 0.91 -8.43
C GLU A 139 -2.30 0.94 -6.91
N MET A 140 -2.48 -0.23 -6.31
CA MET A 140 -2.56 -0.41 -4.86
C MET A 140 -1.31 -1.09 -4.34
N SER A 141 -0.81 -0.64 -3.18
CA SER A 141 0.34 -1.25 -2.53
C SER A 141 -0.04 -2.55 -1.82
N GLY A 142 0.99 -3.33 -1.44
CA GLY A 142 0.85 -4.34 -0.40
C GLY A 142 0.97 -3.67 0.96
N PRO A 143 1.17 -4.44 2.05
CA PRO A 143 1.29 -3.85 3.39
C PRO A 143 2.52 -2.93 3.49
N VAL A 144 2.31 -1.72 3.99
CA VAL A 144 3.37 -0.74 4.20
C VAL A 144 3.44 -0.42 5.68
N PHE A 145 4.61 -0.60 6.29
CA PHE A 145 4.80 -0.41 7.72
C PHE A 145 5.37 0.97 8.02
N THR A 146 4.71 1.69 8.92
CA THR A 146 5.21 2.97 9.43
C THR A 146 5.06 2.98 10.94
N ASP A 147 5.52 4.06 11.58
CA ASP A 147 5.33 4.22 13.04
C ASP A 147 3.86 4.32 13.41
N SER A 148 3.00 4.69 12.49
CA SER A 148 1.56 4.78 12.72
C SER A 148 0.88 3.42 12.73
N GLY A 149 1.40 2.46 11.97
CA GLY A 149 0.81 1.12 11.86
C GLY A 149 1.07 0.51 10.51
N VAL A 150 0.12 -0.29 10.04
CA VAL A 150 0.21 -0.96 8.74
C VAL A 150 -0.79 -0.31 7.78
N HIS A 151 -0.33 0.06 6.60
CA HIS A 151 -1.14 0.77 5.60
C HIS A 151 -1.34 -0.05 4.34
N ILE A 152 -2.48 0.19 3.68
CA ILE A 152 -2.67 -0.12 2.26
C ILE A 152 -2.76 1.25 1.59
N ILE A 153 -2.03 1.44 0.50
CA ILE A 153 -2.01 2.72 -0.21
C ILE A 153 -2.54 2.52 -1.62
N LEU A 154 -3.45 3.37 -2.04
CA LEU A 154 -3.97 3.39 -3.41
C LEU A 154 -3.67 4.74 -4.02
N ARG A 155 -2.90 4.76 -5.12
CA ARG A 155 -2.60 6.01 -5.79
C ARG A 155 -3.75 6.39 -6.72
N THR A 156 -4.31 7.56 -6.51
CA THR A 156 -5.47 8.04 -7.28
C THR A 156 -5.13 9.17 -8.25
N GLY A 157 -4.01 9.83 -8.06
CA GLY A 157 -3.61 10.90 -8.97
C GLY A 157 -2.16 11.30 -8.95
#